data_1f7181ed25dbeab045ef2aec4a8aff7b
#
_entry.id   1f7181ed25dbeab045ef2aec4a8aff7b
#
_cell.length_a   1.000
_cell.length_b   1.000
_cell.length_c   1.000
_cell.angle_alpha   90.00
_cell.angle_beta   90.00
_cell.angle_gamma   90.00
#
_symmetry.space_group_name_H-M   'P 1'
#
loop_
_entity.id
_entity.type
_entity.pdbx_description
1 polymer ?
#
loop_
_entity_poly.entity_id
_entity_poly.type
_entity_poly.pdbx_seq_one_letter_code
_entity_poly.pdbx_strand_id
1 'polypeptide(L)'
;MATLPLHAEQWDYVQTLLPADLEQSAKAMNALLRCRNVPDATALMRMALAYAVSDLSLKDVAAWASALNLAEITGPGLFYRLREAEAWLAHVLAQVLAAQMVDAPRKWPLRVVDATVINGPGPIAVQWRAHVLVDPATGGFRAVELTGSEGGEKLARHPVQAGEVILGDRAYATARGMHAVREAGGHVLVRLNPVTLRTCDEHKKRIYLEKRERRAPKVGGVEFTILIPIPPKPTKSHKTWDSAKAIAWIPARAIAGRTREGEVIWVLTTVPNKQLPTAAALELYRFRWQIELLFKRLKSLLHLDTLPSRQGPTAKSWMLARLLAAALAQELVQPSGPLSPWGYELREKKLHA
;
A
#
# COMPACT_ATOMS: atom_id res chain seq x y z
N MET A 1 13.95 8.83 -26.46
CA MET A 1 12.94 8.40 -27.45
C MET A 1 11.65 8.22 -26.68
N ALA A 2 10.65 9.11 -26.89
CA ALA A 2 9.34 8.93 -26.29
C ALA A 2 8.71 7.67 -26.90
N THR A 3 8.48 6.66 -26.07
CA THR A 3 7.72 5.46 -26.48
C THR A 3 6.30 5.91 -26.76
N LEU A 4 5.84 5.78 -28.01
CA LEU A 4 4.47 6.05 -28.42
C LEU A 4 3.52 5.19 -27.56
N PRO A 5 2.45 5.78 -27.01
CA PRO A 5 1.55 5.06 -26.11
C PRO A 5 0.77 4.01 -26.88
N LEU A 6 0.82 2.79 -26.35
CA LEU A 6 -0.02 1.62 -26.63
C LEU A 6 -0.56 1.52 -28.07
N HIS A 7 0.08 0.71 -28.93
CA HIS A 7 -0.47 0.28 -30.20
C HIS A 7 -1.88 -0.30 -30.06
N ALA A 8 -2.70 -0.27 -31.12
CA ALA A 8 -4.08 -0.73 -31.07
C ALA A 8 -4.22 -2.16 -30.53
N GLU A 9 -3.37 -3.09 -30.97
CA GLU A 9 -3.35 -4.49 -30.52
C GLU A 9 -3.05 -4.65 -29.03
N GLN A 10 -2.16 -3.81 -28.49
CA GLN A 10 -1.87 -3.80 -27.05
C GLN A 10 -3.03 -3.22 -26.26
N TRP A 11 -3.76 -2.26 -26.81
CA TRP A 11 -4.92 -1.68 -26.18
C TRP A 11 -6.08 -2.68 -26.06
N ASP A 12 -6.33 -3.48 -27.08
CA ASP A 12 -7.39 -4.51 -27.06
C ASP A 12 -7.16 -5.50 -25.92
N TYR A 13 -5.91 -5.89 -25.68
CA TYR A 13 -5.57 -6.73 -24.54
C TYR A 13 -5.76 -5.98 -23.19
N VAL A 14 -5.27 -4.76 -23.07
CA VAL A 14 -5.47 -3.95 -21.84
C VAL A 14 -6.95 -3.80 -21.53
N GLN A 15 -7.78 -3.64 -22.55
CA GLN A 15 -9.22 -3.49 -22.39
C GLN A 15 -9.87 -4.74 -21.78
N THR A 16 -9.35 -5.93 -22.06
CA THR A 16 -9.84 -7.18 -21.41
C THR A 16 -9.54 -7.26 -19.93
N LEU A 17 -8.58 -6.52 -19.44
CA LEU A 17 -8.20 -6.44 -18.03
C LEU A 17 -8.97 -5.37 -17.24
N LEU A 18 -9.70 -4.51 -17.96
CA LEU A 18 -10.52 -3.47 -17.33
C LEU A 18 -11.89 -4.02 -16.91
N PRO A 19 -12.52 -3.42 -15.89
CA PRO A 19 -13.85 -3.84 -15.45
C PRO A 19 -14.90 -3.74 -16.53
N ALA A 20 -15.81 -4.70 -16.59
CA ALA A 20 -16.89 -4.74 -17.57
C ALA A 20 -17.89 -3.57 -17.44
N ASP A 21 -18.01 -2.97 -16.24
CA ASP A 21 -18.89 -1.84 -15.95
C ASP A 21 -18.23 -0.48 -16.17
N LEU A 22 -17.11 -0.41 -16.93
CA LEU A 22 -16.30 0.78 -17.14
C LEU A 22 -17.14 2.01 -17.56
N GLU A 23 -18.05 1.83 -18.51
CA GLU A 23 -18.92 2.89 -19.00
C GLU A 23 -19.98 3.30 -17.96
N GLN A 24 -20.59 2.32 -17.29
CA GLN A 24 -21.61 2.58 -16.28
C GLN A 24 -21.02 3.31 -15.06
N SER A 25 -19.85 2.87 -14.59
CA SER A 25 -19.15 3.47 -13.46
C SER A 25 -18.66 4.89 -13.78
N ALA A 26 -18.19 5.15 -15.01
CA ALA A 26 -17.80 6.50 -15.44
C ALA A 26 -18.95 7.51 -15.37
N LYS A 27 -20.15 7.09 -15.79
CA LYS A 27 -21.36 7.91 -15.69
C LYS A 27 -21.81 8.09 -14.24
N ALA A 28 -21.86 7.03 -13.47
CA ALA A 28 -22.29 7.04 -12.07
C ALA A 28 -21.40 7.94 -11.19
N MET A 29 -20.10 8.01 -11.51
CA MET A 29 -19.12 8.80 -10.77
C MET A 29 -18.81 10.16 -11.42
N ASN A 30 -19.62 10.58 -12.38
CA ASN A 30 -19.52 11.88 -13.07
C ASN A 30 -18.23 12.11 -13.86
N ALA A 31 -17.44 11.07 -14.15
CA ALA A 31 -16.23 11.20 -14.96
C ALA A 31 -16.56 11.49 -16.43
N LEU A 32 -17.69 10.97 -16.92
CA LEU A 32 -18.14 11.15 -18.29
C LEU A 32 -19.66 11.35 -18.38
N LEU A 33 -20.15 12.56 -18.07
CA LEU A 33 -21.57 12.90 -18.14
C LEU A 33 -22.03 13.26 -19.57
N ARG A 34 -21.14 13.80 -20.39
CA ARG A 34 -21.43 14.27 -21.74
C ARG A 34 -20.38 13.75 -22.73
N CYS A 35 -20.83 12.98 -23.71
CA CYS A 35 -19.98 12.33 -24.71
C CYS A 35 -19.79 13.22 -25.97
N ARG A 36 -19.62 14.55 -25.83
CA ARG A 36 -19.48 15.43 -27.01
C ARG A 36 -18.10 15.30 -27.68
N ASN A 37 -17.03 15.41 -26.90
CA ASN A 37 -15.65 15.46 -27.37
C ASN A 37 -14.86 14.20 -26.99
N VAL A 38 -15.38 13.43 -26.04
CA VAL A 38 -14.89 12.13 -25.60
C VAL A 38 -16.07 11.17 -25.75
N PRO A 39 -16.02 10.21 -26.67
CA PRO A 39 -17.19 9.42 -27.05
C PRO A 39 -17.63 8.45 -25.94
N ASP A 40 -16.69 7.84 -25.22
CA ASP A 40 -16.93 6.80 -24.24
C ASP A 40 -15.86 6.77 -23.13
N ALA A 41 -16.11 5.94 -22.12
CA ALA A 41 -15.20 5.75 -20.99
C ALA A 41 -13.89 5.08 -21.39
N THR A 42 -13.91 4.25 -22.43
CA THR A 42 -12.72 3.59 -22.96
C THR A 42 -11.73 4.60 -23.53
N ALA A 43 -12.22 5.57 -24.31
CA ALA A 43 -11.40 6.66 -24.84
C ALA A 43 -10.82 7.53 -23.71
N LEU A 44 -11.63 7.85 -22.68
CA LEU A 44 -11.16 8.60 -21.50
C LEU A 44 -10.09 7.83 -20.76
N MET A 45 -10.28 6.53 -20.51
CA MET A 45 -9.31 5.66 -19.85
C MET A 45 -8.01 5.60 -20.64
N ARG A 46 -8.09 5.42 -21.95
CA ARG A 46 -6.90 5.34 -22.83
C ARG A 46 -6.09 6.64 -22.78
N MET A 47 -6.76 7.79 -22.81
CA MET A 47 -6.09 9.10 -22.64
C MET A 47 -5.49 9.28 -21.24
N ALA A 48 -6.20 8.84 -20.18
CA ALA A 48 -5.68 8.91 -18.82
C ALA A 48 -4.42 8.07 -18.63
N LEU A 49 -4.41 6.84 -19.15
CA LEU A 49 -3.24 5.96 -19.13
C LEU A 49 -2.11 6.52 -19.98
N ALA A 50 -2.40 7.02 -21.19
CA ALA A 50 -1.40 7.64 -22.05
C ALA A 50 -0.72 8.83 -21.36
N TYR A 51 -1.49 9.73 -20.73
CA TYR A 51 -0.95 10.84 -19.94
C TYR A 51 -0.13 10.38 -18.75
N ALA A 52 -0.54 9.30 -18.11
CA ALA A 52 0.13 8.78 -16.92
C ALA A 52 1.47 8.09 -17.23
N VAL A 53 1.60 7.34 -18.33
CA VAL A 53 2.77 6.50 -18.60
C VAL A 53 3.75 7.10 -19.60
N SER A 54 3.34 8.15 -20.32
CA SER A 54 4.22 8.86 -21.27
C SER A 54 4.67 10.21 -20.69
N ASP A 55 5.71 10.77 -21.27
CA ASP A 55 6.19 12.12 -20.96
C ASP A 55 5.44 13.20 -21.76
N LEU A 56 4.28 12.85 -22.33
CA LEU A 56 3.46 13.75 -23.14
C LEU A 56 2.74 14.77 -22.26
N SER A 57 2.68 16.01 -22.73
CA SER A 57 1.82 17.02 -22.13
C SER A 57 0.34 16.72 -22.41
N LEU A 58 -0.58 17.32 -21.65
CA LEU A 58 -2.03 17.20 -21.92
C LEU A 58 -2.41 17.66 -23.35
N LYS A 59 -1.68 18.64 -23.91
CA LYS A 59 -1.85 19.10 -25.28
C LYS A 59 -1.44 18.01 -26.28
N ASP A 60 -0.32 17.34 -26.03
CA ASP A 60 0.19 16.30 -26.92
C ASP A 60 -0.67 15.03 -26.84
N VAL A 61 -1.18 14.67 -25.63
CA VAL A 61 -2.15 13.57 -25.49
C VAL A 61 -3.46 13.88 -26.23
N ALA A 62 -3.95 15.12 -26.17
CA ALA A 62 -5.13 15.53 -26.91
C ALA A 62 -4.90 15.44 -28.44
N ALA A 63 -3.75 15.91 -28.93
CA ALA A 63 -3.37 15.80 -30.35
C ALA A 63 -3.22 14.33 -30.78
N TRP A 64 -2.62 13.50 -29.94
CA TRP A 64 -2.50 12.07 -30.18
C TRP A 64 -3.89 11.38 -30.23
N ALA A 65 -4.81 11.75 -29.33
CA ALA A 65 -6.16 11.20 -29.32
C ALA A 65 -6.95 11.57 -30.60
N SER A 66 -6.81 12.81 -31.09
CA SER A 66 -7.40 13.26 -32.34
C SER A 66 -6.81 12.51 -33.52
N ALA A 67 -5.47 12.36 -33.60
CA ALA A 67 -4.79 11.63 -34.67
C ALA A 67 -5.23 10.15 -34.78
N LEU A 68 -5.66 9.54 -33.66
CA LEU A 68 -6.19 8.17 -33.61
C LEU A 68 -7.72 8.11 -33.73
N ASN A 69 -8.40 9.23 -33.96
CA ASN A 69 -9.86 9.32 -33.94
C ASN A 69 -10.51 8.80 -32.63
N LEU A 70 -9.79 8.91 -31.49
CA LEU A 70 -10.30 8.49 -30.18
C LEU A 70 -11.18 9.57 -29.54
N ALA A 71 -10.81 10.84 -29.71
CA ALA A 71 -11.53 11.96 -29.10
C ALA A 71 -11.13 13.28 -29.78
N GLU A 72 -12.09 14.18 -29.92
CA GLU A 72 -11.88 15.56 -30.39
C GLU A 72 -11.84 16.52 -29.19
N ILE A 73 -10.71 16.54 -28.47
CA ILE A 73 -10.55 17.30 -27.24
C ILE A 73 -9.30 18.17 -27.27
N THR A 74 -9.34 19.28 -26.54
CA THR A 74 -8.18 20.16 -26.35
C THR A 74 -7.44 19.81 -25.05
N GLY A 75 -6.18 20.23 -24.91
CA GLY A 75 -5.43 20.05 -23.66
C GLY A 75 -6.15 20.57 -22.42
N PRO A 76 -6.68 21.81 -22.40
CA PRO A 76 -7.54 22.30 -21.31
C PRO A 76 -8.80 21.45 -21.10
N GLY A 77 -9.44 20.99 -22.18
CA GLY A 77 -10.59 20.09 -22.07
C GLY A 77 -10.24 18.77 -21.40
N LEU A 78 -9.13 18.15 -21.77
CA LEU A 78 -8.64 16.93 -21.16
C LEU A 78 -8.27 17.16 -19.67
N PHE A 79 -7.67 18.31 -19.34
CA PHE A 79 -7.40 18.69 -17.95
C PHE A 79 -8.65 18.65 -17.08
N TYR A 80 -9.76 19.26 -17.54
CA TYR A 80 -11.02 19.26 -16.79
C TYR A 80 -11.62 17.86 -16.70
N ARG A 81 -11.53 17.03 -17.75
CA ARG A 81 -12.00 15.65 -17.71
C ARG A 81 -11.23 14.80 -16.69
N LEU A 82 -9.91 14.91 -16.70
CA LEU A 82 -9.09 14.17 -15.70
C LEU A 82 -9.35 14.64 -14.28
N ARG A 83 -9.60 15.93 -14.06
CA ARG A 83 -9.97 16.44 -12.74
C ARG A 83 -11.26 15.81 -12.21
N GLU A 84 -12.24 15.60 -13.07
CA GLU A 84 -13.53 15.00 -12.72
C GLU A 84 -13.45 13.47 -12.61
N ALA A 85 -12.43 12.85 -13.19
CA ALA A 85 -12.25 11.40 -13.24
C ALA A 85 -11.61 10.80 -11.97
N GLU A 86 -11.23 11.58 -10.95
CA GLU A 86 -10.50 11.10 -9.76
C GLU A 86 -11.22 9.92 -9.10
N ALA A 87 -12.50 10.07 -8.75
CA ALA A 87 -13.27 9.04 -8.07
C ALA A 87 -13.44 7.77 -8.93
N TRP A 88 -13.66 7.95 -10.22
CA TRP A 88 -13.80 6.85 -11.17
C TRP A 88 -12.50 6.06 -11.35
N LEU A 89 -11.36 6.74 -11.51
CA LEU A 89 -10.05 6.09 -11.62
C LEU A 89 -9.69 5.32 -10.33
N ALA A 90 -10.05 5.86 -9.17
CA ALA A 90 -9.89 5.15 -7.90
C ALA A 90 -10.76 3.88 -7.83
N HIS A 91 -12.00 3.95 -8.30
CA HIS A 91 -12.92 2.81 -8.39
C HIS A 91 -12.41 1.73 -9.34
N VAL A 92 -11.99 2.11 -10.56
CA VAL A 92 -11.44 1.17 -11.55
C VAL A 92 -10.17 0.50 -11.01
N LEU A 93 -9.26 1.27 -10.39
CA LEU A 93 -8.07 0.72 -9.74
C LEU A 93 -8.46 -0.31 -8.66
N ALA A 94 -9.43 0.00 -7.80
CA ALA A 94 -9.89 -0.92 -6.76
C ALA A 94 -10.48 -2.21 -7.35
N GLN A 95 -11.25 -2.14 -8.43
CA GLN A 95 -11.81 -3.32 -9.11
C GLN A 95 -10.71 -4.17 -9.77
N VAL A 96 -9.75 -3.56 -10.47
CA VAL A 96 -8.61 -4.27 -11.06
C VAL A 96 -7.81 -4.98 -9.96
N LEU A 97 -7.52 -4.30 -8.84
CA LEU A 97 -6.82 -4.90 -7.72
C LEU A 97 -7.62 -6.04 -7.07
N ALA A 98 -8.95 -5.91 -6.99
CA ALA A 98 -9.81 -6.96 -6.46
C ALA A 98 -9.83 -8.20 -7.37
N ALA A 99 -9.86 -8.01 -8.69
CA ALA A 99 -9.80 -9.11 -9.66
C ALA A 99 -8.48 -9.91 -9.58
N GLN A 100 -7.37 -9.23 -9.23
CA GLN A 100 -6.05 -9.86 -9.03
C GLN A 100 -5.92 -10.62 -7.70
N MET A 101 -6.97 -10.63 -6.87
CA MET A 101 -6.96 -11.35 -5.61
C MET A 101 -7.11 -12.86 -5.84
N VAL A 102 -5.99 -13.56 -5.91
CA VAL A 102 -5.99 -15.02 -5.87
C VAL A 102 -6.10 -15.46 -4.41
N ASP A 103 -7.24 -16.03 -4.04
CA ASP A 103 -7.46 -16.69 -2.75
C ASP A 103 -6.76 -18.07 -2.74
N ALA A 104 -5.44 -18.07 -2.70
CA ALA A 104 -4.72 -19.30 -2.38
C ALA A 104 -4.82 -19.52 -0.86
N PRO A 105 -5.24 -20.71 -0.40
CA PRO A 105 -5.26 -21.05 1.02
C PRO A 105 -3.83 -21.03 1.56
N ARG A 106 -3.50 -20.00 2.32
CA ARG A 106 -2.17 -19.83 2.95
C ARG A 106 -2.33 -19.92 4.45
N LYS A 107 -1.39 -20.59 5.09
CA LYS A 107 -1.34 -20.68 6.56
C LYS A 107 -1.36 -19.29 7.22
N TRP A 108 -0.79 -18.28 6.53
CA TRP A 108 -0.75 -16.89 6.92
C TRP A 108 -0.93 -16.00 5.69
N PRO A 109 -2.12 -15.44 5.47
CA PRO A 109 -2.28 -14.40 4.48
C PRO A 109 -1.55 -13.14 4.96
N LEU A 110 -0.28 -13.01 4.56
CA LEU A 110 0.56 -11.88 4.90
C LEU A 110 0.20 -10.69 4.01
N ARG A 111 0.08 -9.52 4.62
CA ARG A 111 -0.08 -8.23 3.93
C ARG A 111 0.96 -7.27 4.45
N VAL A 112 1.53 -6.47 3.57
CA VAL A 112 2.50 -5.44 3.97
C VAL A 112 1.93 -4.07 3.71
N VAL A 113 1.96 -3.22 4.73
CA VAL A 113 1.55 -1.81 4.63
C VAL A 113 2.78 -0.92 4.58
N ASP A 114 2.73 0.06 3.70
CA ASP A 114 3.73 1.13 3.65
C ASP A 114 3.13 2.39 3.05
N ALA A 115 3.84 3.51 3.16
CA ALA A 115 3.45 4.76 2.56
C ALA A 115 4.65 5.46 1.91
N THR A 116 4.42 6.02 0.73
CA THR A 116 5.45 6.78 0.03
C THR A 116 5.00 8.21 -0.20
N VAL A 117 5.95 9.15 -0.02
CA VAL A 117 5.74 10.56 -0.31
C VAL A 117 5.99 10.81 -1.79
N ILE A 118 5.09 11.55 -2.43
CA ILE A 118 5.16 12.01 -3.81
C ILE A 118 5.17 13.54 -3.78
N ASN A 119 6.17 14.14 -4.37
CA ASN A 119 6.34 15.59 -4.34
C ASN A 119 5.64 16.24 -5.54
N GLY A 120 4.99 17.39 -5.30
CA GLY A 120 4.50 18.25 -6.38
C GLY A 120 5.65 19.01 -7.05
N PRO A 121 5.41 19.62 -8.22
CA PRO A 121 6.41 20.39 -8.92
C PRO A 121 6.72 21.72 -8.21
N GLY A 122 8.00 22.10 -8.17
CA GLY A 122 8.50 23.39 -7.69
C GLY A 122 8.85 23.45 -6.19
N PRO A 123 9.37 24.60 -5.71
CA PRO A 123 9.97 24.73 -4.38
C PRO A 123 8.98 24.66 -3.21
N ILE A 124 7.70 24.94 -3.45
CA ILE A 124 6.61 24.76 -2.47
C ILE A 124 5.82 23.54 -2.94
N ALA A 125 6.41 22.37 -2.79
CA ALA A 125 5.79 21.14 -3.23
C ALA A 125 4.62 20.77 -2.31
N VAL A 126 3.42 20.71 -2.87
CA VAL A 126 2.32 19.98 -2.23
C VAL A 126 2.75 18.52 -2.19
N GLN A 127 2.89 17.98 -0.97
CA GLN A 127 3.24 16.59 -0.78
C GLN A 127 1.97 15.75 -0.74
N TRP A 128 1.99 14.68 -1.51
CA TRP A 128 1.00 13.63 -1.48
C TRP A 128 1.60 12.39 -0.84
N ARG A 129 0.75 11.57 -0.27
CA ARG A 129 1.17 10.30 0.29
C ARG A 129 0.31 9.19 -0.27
N ALA A 130 0.94 8.22 -0.92
CA ALA A 130 0.31 6.99 -1.33
C ALA A 130 0.50 5.94 -0.22
N HIS A 131 -0.60 5.51 0.38
CA HIS A 131 -0.66 4.42 1.34
C HIS A 131 -1.04 3.16 0.59
N VAL A 132 -0.27 2.10 0.73
CA VAL A 132 -0.50 0.86 0.01
C VAL A 132 -0.57 -0.34 0.95
N LEU A 133 -1.39 -1.30 0.55
CA LEU A 133 -1.44 -2.65 1.08
C LEU A 133 -1.01 -3.61 -0.03
N VAL A 134 0.02 -4.40 0.21
CA VAL A 134 0.61 -5.30 -0.79
C VAL A 134 0.58 -6.74 -0.31
N ASP A 135 0.32 -7.66 -1.21
CA ASP A 135 0.54 -9.08 -1.01
C ASP A 135 1.99 -9.42 -1.39
N PRO A 136 2.88 -9.73 -0.44
CA PRO A 136 4.29 -10.00 -0.74
C PRO A 136 4.51 -11.27 -1.54
N ALA A 137 3.54 -12.17 -1.61
CA ALA A 137 3.70 -13.42 -2.35
C ALA A 137 3.46 -13.26 -3.85
N THR A 138 2.60 -12.31 -4.23
CA THR A 138 2.34 -11.97 -5.64
C THR A 138 3.06 -10.68 -6.05
N GLY A 139 3.50 -9.86 -5.08
CA GLY A 139 3.95 -8.49 -5.30
C GLY A 139 2.80 -7.53 -5.69
N GLY A 140 1.56 -8.02 -5.71
CA GLY A 140 0.39 -7.28 -6.13
C GLY A 140 -0.14 -6.31 -5.07
N PHE A 141 -0.66 -5.17 -5.53
CA PHE A 141 -1.38 -4.24 -4.67
C PHE A 141 -2.73 -4.82 -4.28
N ARG A 142 -3.12 -4.69 -3.03
CA ARG A 142 -4.44 -5.05 -2.50
C ARG A 142 -5.31 -3.83 -2.25
N ALA A 143 -4.70 -2.72 -1.88
CA ALA A 143 -5.37 -1.44 -1.71
C ALA A 143 -4.37 -0.31 -1.88
N VAL A 144 -4.85 0.82 -2.39
CA VAL A 144 -4.11 2.08 -2.49
C VAL A 144 -5.02 3.22 -2.05
N GLU A 145 -4.54 4.06 -1.13
CA GLU A 145 -5.20 5.30 -0.73
C GLU A 145 -4.25 6.47 -0.94
N LEU A 146 -4.75 7.54 -1.55
CA LEU A 146 -4.00 8.79 -1.72
C LEU A 146 -4.50 9.84 -0.74
N THR A 147 -3.57 10.40 0.03
CA THR A 147 -3.87 11.50 0.96
C THR A 147 -2.95 12.68 0.72
N GLY A 148 -3.30 13.86 1.25
CA GLY A 148 -2.36 14.97 1.37
C GLY A 148 -1.29 14.68 2.44
N SER A 149 -0.45 15.66 2.71
CA SER A 149 0.64 15.58 3.71
C SER A 149 0.14 15.31 5.13
N GLU A 150 -1.11 15.66 5.44
CA GLU A 150 -1.78 15.43 6.72
C GLU A 150 -2.14 13.95 6.94
N GLY A 151 -2.12 13.15 5.88
CA GLY A 151 -2.42 11.71 5.93
C GLY A 151 -1.33 10.93 6.64
N GLY A 152 -1.48 10.70 7.96
CA GLY A 152 -0.53 9.87 8.73
C GLY A 152 -0.63 8.39 8.37
N GLU A 153 0.44 7.65 8.60
CA GLU A 153 0.54 6.20 8.46
C GLU A 153 -0.29 5.51 9.55
N LYS A 154 -1.42 4.90 9.15
CA LYS A 154 -2.37 4.28 10.09
C LYS A 154 -2.82 2.93 9.54
N LEU A 155 -2.74 1.88 10.36
CA LEU A 155 -3.26 0.55 10.02
C LEU A 155 -4.76 0.57 9.68
N ALA A 156 -5.54 1.42 10.35
CA ALA A 156 -6.99 1.54 10.11
C ALA A 156 -7.39 2.10 8.73
N ARG A 157 -6.41 2.52 7.88
CA ARG A 157 -6.68 2.93 6.50
C ARG A 157 -6.89 1.75 5.57
N HIS A 158 -6.35 0.61 5.92
CA HIS A 158 -6.32 -0.54 5.04
C HIS A 158 -7.44 -1.52 5.39
N PRO A 159 -8.14 -2.08 4.39
CA PRO A 159 -9.08 -3.15 4.62
C PRO A 159 -8.33 -4.38 5.15
N VAL A 160 -8.80 -4.93 6.26
CA VAL A 160 -8.22 -6.12 6.88
C VAL A 160 -9.27 -7.23 6.90
N GLN A 161 -8.89 -8.41 6.46
CA GLN A 161 -9.73 -9.62 6.55
C GLN A 161 -9.35 -10.43 7.78
N ALA A 162 -10.31 -11.20 8.28
CA ALA A 162 -10.05 -12.09 9.41
C ALA A 162 -8.94 -13.11 9.09
N GLY A 163 -8.01 -13.28 10.03
CA GLY A 163 -6.85 -14.17 9.87
C GLY A 163 -5.65 -13.55 9.15
N GLU A 164 -5.77 -12.38 8.50
CA GLU A 164 -4.61 -11.72 7.89
C GLU A 164 -3.59 -11.24 8.91
N VAL A 165 -2.32 -11.29 8.55
CA VAL A 165 -1.22 -10.72 9.32
C VAL A 165 -0.70 -9.47 8.62
N ILE A 166 -0.91 -8.32 9.22
CA ILE A 166 -0.49 -7.03 8.68
C ILE A 166 0.93 -6.70 9.16
N LEU A 167 1.84 -6.64 8.20
CA LEU A 167 3.23 -6.30 8.40
C LEU A 167 3.44 -4.80 8.15
N GLY A 168 4.05 -4.10 9.09
CA GLY A 168 4.31 -2.67 8.97
C GLY A 168 5.60 -2.23 9.64
N ASP A 169 6.03 -1.03 9.32
CA ASP A 169 7.17 -0.42 9.97
C ASP A 169 6.82 0.14 11.36
N ARG A 170 7.74 0.88 11.95
CA ARG A 170 7.61 1.47 13.28
C ARG A 170 6.51 2.53 13.37
N ALA A 171 6.19 3.23 12.29
CA ALA A 171 5.16 4.26 12.28
C ALA A 171 3.75 3.66 12.45
N TYR A 172 3.56 2.42 11.98
CA TYR A 172 2.30 1.69 12.14
C TYR A 172 2.10 1.07 13.53
N ALA A 173 3.12 1.05 14.40
CA ALA A 173 3.03 0.48 15.75
C ALA A 173 2.25 1.38 16.72
N THR A 174 0.99 1.68 16.41
CA THR A 174 0.11 2.49 17.23
C THR A 174 -0.96 1.63 17.90
N ALA A 175 -1.23 1.88 19.18
CA ALA A 175 -2.20 1.09 19.96
C ALA A 175 -3.59 1.03 19.29
N ARG A 176 -4.11 2.16 18.83
CA ARG A 176 -5.42 2.24 18.16
C ARG A 176 -5.43 1.59 16.79
N GLY A 177 -4.33 1.71 16.02
CA GLY A 177 -4.20 1.03 14.72
C GLY A 177 -4.20 -0.48 14.87
N MET A 178 -3.44 -1.00 15.82
CA MET A 178 -3.41 -2.44 16.15
C MET A 178 -4.77 -2.93 16.67
N HIS A 179 -5.47 -2.11 17.45
CA HIS A 179 -6.83 -2.44 17.90
C HIS A 179 -7.79 -2.60 16.71
N ALA A 180 -7.79 -1.66 15.77
CA ALA A 180 -8.64 -1.76 14.57
C ALA A 180 -8.38 -3.04 13.77
N VAL A 181 -7.12 -3.46 13.60
CA VAL A 181 -6.76 -4.72 12.96
C VAL A 181 -7.31 -5.93 13.75
N ARG A 182 -7.20 -5.89 15.08
CA ARG A 182 -7.71 -6.98 15.94
C ARG A 182 -9.24 -7.08 15.94
N GLU A 183 -9.95 -5.96 15.93
CA GLU A 183 -11.41 -5.90 15.81
C GLU A 183 -11.89 -6.49 14.47
N ALA A 184 -11.11 -6.28 13.39
CA ALA A 184 -11.36 -6.91 12.09
C ALA A 184 -10.98 -8.41 12.03
N GLY A 185 -10.55 -9.01 13.14
CA GLY A 185 -10.12 -10.41 13.20
C GLY A 185 -8.72 -10.69 12.67
N GLY A 186 -7.98 -9.67 12.27
CA GLY A 186 -6.60 -9.78 11.80
C GLY A 186 -5.56 -9.78 12.91
N HIS A 187 -4.30 -9.93 12.53
CA HIS A 187 -3.13 -9.85 13.38
C HIS A 187 -2.15 -8.81 12.87
N VAL A 188 -1.22 -8.37 13.72
CA VAL A 188 -0.15 -7.45 13.34
C VAL A 188 1.22 -8.08 13.57
N LEU A 189 2.18 -7.67 12.76
CA LEU A 189 3.61 -7.91 12.93
C LEU A 189 4.33 -6.62 12.54
N VAL A 190 4.72 -5.81 13.52
CA VAL A 190 5.25 -4.46 13.29
C VAL A 190 6.56 -4.23 14.02
N ARG A 191 7.43 -3.37 13.47
CA ARG A 191 8.59 -2.90 14.22
C ARG A 191 8.13 -2.06 15.38
N LEU A 192 8.66 -2.36 16.56
CA LEU A 192 8.30 -1.66 17.79
C LEU A 192 9.38 -0.63 18.13
N ASN A 193 8.96 0.57 18.51
CA ASN A 193 9.80 1.45 19.29
C ASN A 193 9.52 1.19 20.80
N PRO A 194 10.46 0.59 21.54
CA PRO A 194 10.24 0.18 22.92
C PRO A 194 10.01 1.36 23.88
N VAL A 195 10.39 2.57 23.45
CA VAL A 195 10.25 3.80 24.28
C VAL A 195 8.89 4.46 24.10
N THR A 196 8.35 4.46 22.88
CA THR A 196 7.15 5.26 22.54
C THR A 196 5.85 4.53 22.79
N LEU A 197 5.78 3.22 22.56
CA LEU A 197 4.58 2.43 22.80
C LEU A 197 4.51 2.07 24.29
N ARG A 198 3.37 2.37 24.91
CA ARG A 198 3.12 1.93 26.30
C ARG A 198 2.82 0.43 26.29
N THR A 199 3.59 -0.31 27.07
CA THR A 199 3.45 -1.75 27.27
C THR A 199 3.32 -2.07 28.74
N CYS A 200 2.52 -3.08 29.07
CA CYS A 200 2.24 -3.53 30.42
C CYS A 200 2.43 -5.05 30.54
N ASP A 201 2.60 -5.56 31.76
CA ASP A 201 2.56 -6.98 32.06
C ASP A 201 1.12 -7.50 32.19
N GLU A 202 0.97 -8.77 32.55
CA GLU A 202 -0.31 -9.43 32.76
C GLU A 202 -1.13 -8.79 33.90
N HIS A 203 -0.47 -8.15 34.88
CA HIS A 203 -1.09 -7.41 35.97
C HIS A 203 -1.38 -5.94 35.61
N LYS A 204 -1.27 -5.57 34.30
CA LYS A 204 -1.45 -4.21 33.82
C LYS A 204 -0.45 -3.18 34.35
N LYS A 205 0.67 -3.61 34.98
CA LYS A 205 1.77 -2.75 35.37
C LYS A 205 2.67 -2.44 34.19
N ARG A 206 3.14 -1.19 34.13
CA ARG A 206 4.00 -0.73 33.03
C ARG A 206 5.32 -1.51 32.95
N ILE A 207 5.66 -1.97 31.74
CA ILE A 207 6.96 -2.57 31.40
C ILE A 207 7.77 -1.57 30.58
N TYR A 208 9.05 -1.45 30.88
CA TYR A 208 10.03 -0.66 30.15
C TYR A 208 10.89 -1.61 29.30
N LEU A 209 10.50 -1.84 28.06
CA LEU A 209 11.15 -2.78 27.15
C LEU A 209 12.59 -2.33 26.80
N GLU A 210 12.84 -1.03 26.71
CA GLU A 210 14.17 -0.46 26.46
C GLU A 210 15.20 -0.91 27.50
N LYS A 211 14.79 -1.12 28.74
CA LYS A 211 15.67 -1.63 29.82
C LYS A 211 16.01 -3.12 29.65
N ARG A 212 15.33 -3.81 28.74
CA ARG A 212 15.49 -5.25 28.48
C ARG A 212 16.31 -5.55 27.24
N GLU A 213 16.82 -4.56 26.50
CA GLU A 213 17.61 -4.70 25.27
C GLU A 213 18.84 -5.59 25.43
N ARG A 214 19.47 -5.54 26.62
CA ARG A 214 20.64 -6.39 26.94
C ARG A 214 20.33 -7.88 26.90
N ARG A 215 19.07 -8.28 26.96
CA ARG A 215 18.62 -9.67 26.88
C ARG A 215 18.51 -10.17 25.44
N ALA A 216 18.62 -9.29 24.43
CA ALA A 216 18.56 -9.68 23.03
C ALA A 216 19.77 -10.59 22.70
N PRO A 217 19.56 -11.87 22.33
CA PRO A 217 20.62 -12.78 22.03
C PRO A 217 21.30 -12.41 20.69
N LYS A 218 22.54 -12.90 20.47
CA LYS A 218 23.25 -12.71 19.18
C LYS A 218 22.56 -13.45 18.05
N VAL A 219 21.96 -14.61 18.32
CA VAL A 219 21.26 -15.44 17.36
C VAL A 219 19.86 -15.75 17.90
N GLY A 220 18.85 -15.72 17.01
CA GLY A 220 17.46 -15.88 17.40
C GLY A 220 16.87 -14.63 18.05
N GLY A 221 15.94 -14.82 18.98
CA GLY A 221 15.26 -13.72 19.66
C GLY A 221 14.80 -14.10 21.06
N VAL A 222 14.60 -13.11 21.92
CA VAL A 222 13.94 -13.24 23.21
C VAL A 222 12.56 -12.59 23.17
N GLU A 223 11.59 -13.24 23.77
CA GLU A 223 10.19 -12.85 23.76
C GLU A 223 9.71 -12.41 25.15
N PHE A 224 8.82 -11.43 25.15
CA PHE A 224 8.13 -10.93 26.31
C PHE A 224 6.63 -10.86 26.02
N THR A 225 5.82 -11.54 26.82
CA THR A 225 4.36 -11.36 26.79
C THR A 225 4.02 -9.98 27.34
N ILE A 226 3.20 -9.25 26.64
CA ILE A 226 2.81 -7.89 26.99
C ILE A 226 1.33 -7.64 26.74
N LEU A 227 0.79 -6.64 27.43
CA LEU A 227 -0.51 -6.04 27.17
C LEU A 227 -0.31 -4.62 26.66
N ILE A 228 -1.05 -4.25 25.61
CA ILE A 228 -1.04 -2.90 25.05
C ILE A 228 -2.36 -2.21 25.45
N PRO A 229 -2.32 -1.18 26.30
CA PRO A 229 -3.51 -0.44 26.67
C PRO A 229 -3.95 0.49 25.53
N ILE A 230 -5.26 0.51 25.23
CA ILE A 230 -5.85 1.33 24.17
C ILE A 230 -6.38 2.62 24.78
N PRO A 231 -5.85 3.80 24.37
CA PRO A 231 -6.32 5.07 24.90
C PRO A 231 -7.74 5.41 24.41
N PRO A 232 -8.57 6.05 25.24
CA PRO A 232 -9.95 6.42 24.88
C PRO A 232 -10.01 7.45 23.74
N LYS A 233 -8.98 8.29 23.61
CA LYS A 233 -8.84 9.30 22.56
C LYS A 233 -7.46 9.16 21.90
N PRO A 234 -7.30 9.61 20.63
CA PRO A 234 -5.98 9.71 20.02
C PRO A 234 -5.06 10.57 20.90
N THR A 235 -3.88 10.06 21.24
CA THR A 235 -2.90 10.78 22.07
C THR A 235 -1.72 11.17 21.19
N LYS A 236 -1.27 12.43 21.31
CA LYS A 236 -0.04 12.91 20.65
C LYS A 236 1.21 12.30 21.31
N SER A 237 1.12 11.86 22.56
CA SER A 237 2.20 11.23 23.31
C SER A 237 1.67 10.07 24.15
N HIS A 238 2.27 8.90 23.99
CA HIS A 238 1.95 7.71 24.79
C HIS A 238 2.52 7.76 26.22
N LYS A 239 3.32 8.79 26.54
CA LYS A 239 4.02 8.86 27.83
C LYS A 239 3.15 9.37 28.99
N THR A 240 2.12 10.15 28.71
CA THR A 240 1.45 10.98 29.72
C THR A 240 0.02 10.57 30.08
N TRP A 241 -0.59 9.61 29.37
CA TRP A 241 -1.94 9.20 29.71
C TRP A 241 -1.95 8.03 30.71
N ASP A 242 -2.97 7.99 31.56
CA ASP A 242 -3.14 6.95 32.56
C ASP A 242 -3.70 5.67 31.92
N SER A 243 -2.95 4.55 31.99
CA SER A 243 -3.38 3.26 31.43
C SER A 243 -4.57 2.64 32.18
N ALA A 244 -4.89 3.09 33.40
CA ALA A 244 -6.10 2.68 34.08
C ALA A 244 -7.38 3.11 33.34
N LYS A 245 -7.28 4.16 32.49
CA LYS A 245 -8.35 4.64 31.62
C LYS A 245 -8.39 3.97 30.24
N ALA A 246 -7.70 2.84 30.06
CA ALA A 246 -7.72 2.10 28.81
C ALA A 246 -9.13 1.55 28.52
N ILE A 247 -9.60 1.74 27.28
CA ILE A 247 -10.90 1.22 26.83
C ILE A 247 -10.83 -0.26 26.45
N ALA A 248 -9.64 -0.74 26.10
CA ALA A 248 -9.37 -2.14 25.79
C ALA A 248 -7.89 -2.45 26.03
N TRP A 249 -7.56 -3.75 26.00
CA TRP A 249 -6.21 -4.28 26.17
C TRP A 249 -5.93 -5.30 25.08
N ILE A 250 -4.83 -5.14 24.35
CA ILE A 250 -4.41 -6.09 23.30
C ILE A 250 -3.32 -6.99 23.89
N PRO A 251 -3.56 -8.30 24.00
CA PRO A 251 -2.50 -9.26 24.23
C PRO A 251 -1.54 -9.31 23.04
N ALA A 252 -0.26 -9.18 23.30
CA ALA A 252 0.77 -9.18 22.27
C ALA A 252 2.09 -9.74 22.81
N ARG A 253 3.03 -9.97 21.90
CA ARG A 253 4.38 -10.40 22.20
C ARG A 253 5.36 -9.37 21.66
N ALA A 254 6.27 -8.90 22.52
CA ALA A 254 7.41 -8.09 22.09
C ALA A 254 8.63 -9.02 21.96
N ILE A 255 9.26 -9.01 20.80
CA ILE A 255 10.37 -9.87 20.47
C ILE A 255 11.60 -8.98 20.22
N ALA A 256 12.69 -9.21 20.97
CA ALA A 256 13.96 -8.57 20.75
C ALA A 256 14.93 -9.53 20.04
N GLY A 257 15.50 -9.10 18.96
CA GLY A 257 16.56 -9.82 18.22
C GLY A 257 17.66 -8.87 17.83
N ARG A 258 18.68 -9.36 17.10
CA ARG A 258 19.74 -8.53 16.54
C ARG A 258 19.76 -8.60 15.03
N THR A 259 20.09 -7.46 14.39
CA THR A 259 20.42 -7.40 12.98
C THR A 259 21.79 -8.05 12.72
N ARG A 260 22.16 -8.21 11.46
CA ARG A 260 23.50 -8.72 11.09
C ARG A 260 24.61 -7.78 11.58
N GLU A 261 24.33 -6.49 11.66
CA GLU A 261 25.21 -5.42 12.14
C GLU A 261 25.28 -5.37 13.67
N GLY A 262 24.49 -6.21 14.37
CA GLY A 262 24.48 -6.33 15.83
C GLY A 262 23.52 -5.35 16.54
N GLU A 263 22.79 -4.52 15.81
CA GLU A 263 21.79 -3.61 16.39
C GLU A 263 20.59 -4.38 16.94
N VAL A 264 20.04 -3.92 18.06
CA VAL A 264 18.83 -4.51 18.63
C VAL A 264 17.61 -4.06 17.83
N ILE A 265 16.85 -5.02 17.34
CA ILE A 265 15.55 -4.80 16.72
C ILE A 265 14.45 -5.31 17.62
N TRP A 266 13.42 -4.50 17.81
CA TRP A 266 12.19 -4.90 18.48
C TRP A 266 11.07 -5.09 17.45
N VAL A 267 10.41 -6.24 17.53
CA VAL A 267 9.24 -6.59 16.72
C VAL A 267 8.09 -6.91 17.68
N LEU A 268 6.90 -6.44 17.34
CA LEU A 268 5.68 -6.72 18.07
C LEU A 268 4.74 -7.54 17.19
N THR A 269 4.13 -8.58 17.77
CA THR A 269 3.09 -9.34 17.07
C THR A 269 1.94 -9.71 18.01
N THR A 270 0.73 -9.76 17.45
CA THR A 270 -0.46 -10.29 18.12
C THR A 270 -0.74 -11.75 17.76
N VAL A 271 0.08 -12.35 16.88
CA VAL A 271 -0.03 -13.78 16.55
C VAL A 271 0.50 -14.59 17.73
N PRO A 272 -0.23 -15.60 18.23
CA PRO A 272 0.24 -16.48 19.30
C PRO A 272 1.52 -17.24 18.95
N ASN A 273 2.38 -17.49 19.95
CA ASN A 273 3.67 -18.19 19.73
C ASN A 273 3.51 -19.58 19.10
N LYS A 274 2.48 -20.34 19.51
CA LYS A 274 2.17 -21.65 18.95
C LYS A 274 1.97 -21.62 17.44
N GLN A 275 1.48 -20.49 16.93
CA GLN A 275 1.21 -20.31 15.50
C GLN A 275 2.37 -19.67 14.76
N LEU A 276 3.06 -18.70 15.36
CA LEU A 276 4.21 -18.01 14.80
C LEU A 276 5.34 -17.98 15.84
N PRO A 277 6.26 -18.97 15.83
CA PRO A 277 7.40 -19.00 16.77
C PRO A 277 8.27 -17.74 16.66
N THR A 278 8.98 -17.42 17.74
CA THR A 278 9.82 -16.21 17.86
C THR A 278 10.80 -16.02 16.71
N ALA A 279 11.53 -17.07 16.35
CA ALA A 279 12.47 -17.00 15.24
C ALA A 279 11.77 -16.75 13.89
N ALA A 280 10.63 -17.43 13.65
CA ALA A 280 9.84 -17.25 12.44
C ALA A 280 9.24 -15.84 12.35
N ALA A 281 8.84 -15.24 13.48
CA ALA A 281 8.33 -13.86 13.50
C ALA A 281 9.41 -12.85 13.10
N LEU A 282 10.64 -13.00 13.57
CA LEU A 282 11.77 -12.17 13.18
C LEU A 282 12.13 -12.35 11.70
N GLU A 283 12.09 -13.59 11.22
CA GLU A 283 12.36 -13.89 9.81
C GLU A 283 11.24 -13.33 8.91
N LEU A 284 9.98 -13.54 9.29
CA LEU A 284 8.84 -13.00 8.55
C LEU A 284 8.88 -11.46 8.48
N TYR A 285 9.34 -10.79 9.55
CA TYR A 285 9.47 -9.34 9.54
C TYR A 285 10.47 -8.84 8.49
N ARG A 286 11.46 -9.63 8.07
CA ARG A 286 12.42 -9.26 7.02
C ARG A 286 11.76 -9.05 5.66
N PHE A 287 10.61 -9.68 5.41
CA PHE A 287 9.85 -9.45 4.16
C PHE A 287 9.38 -8.01 3.97
N ARG A 288 9.29 -7.22 5.04
CA ARG A 288 9.00 -5.79 4.94
C ARG A 288 9.96 -5.04 4.01
N TRP A 289 11.24 -5.41 4.02
CA TRP A 289 12.25 -4.78 3.16
C TRP A 289 11.95 -4.96 1.66
N GLN A 290 11.28 -6.02 1.27
CA GLN A 290 10.89 -6.26 -0.13
C GLN A 290 9.93 -5.17 -0.64
N ILE A 291 9.10 -4.61 0.23
CA ILE A 291 8.19 -3.52 -0.11
C ILE A 291 8.95 -2.21 -0.35
N GLU A 292 9.98 -1.91 0.43
CA GLU A 292 10.85 -0.75 0.16
C GLU A 292 11.49 -0.83 -1.24
N LEU A 293 11.89 -2.03 -1.63
CA LEU A 293 12.42 -2.25 -2.97
C LEU A 293 11.35 -2.14 -4.05
N LEU A 294 10.13 -2.63 -3.79
CA LEU A 294 9.00 -2.45 -4.70
C LEU A 294 8.72 -0.95 -4.92
N PHE A 295 8.68 -0.15 -3.85
CA PHE A 295 8.49 1.29 -3.96
C PHE A 295 9.63 1.99 -4.70
N LYS A 296 10.87 1.61 -4.46
CA LYS A 296 12.01 2.14 -5.21
C LYS A 296 11.85 1.86 -6.71
N ARG A 297 11.42 0.65 -7.07
CA ARG A 297 11.14 0.29 -8.47
C ARG A 297 9.97 1.07 -9.05
N LEU A 298 8.85 1.15 -8.35
CA LEU A 298 7.69 1.94 -8.78
C LEU A 298 8.05 3.41 -8.98
N LYS A 299 8.80 3.99 -8.06
CA LYS A 299 9.30 5.37 -8.22
C LYS A 299 10.19 5.51 -9.44
N SER A 300 11.14 4.59 -9.62
CA SER A 300 12.09 4.63 -10.74
C SER A 300 11.43 4.33 -12.09
N LEU A 301 10.62 3.27 -12.18
CA LEU A 301 10.02 2.83 -13.44
C LEU A 301 8.81 3.68 -13.85
N LEU A 302 8.04 4.13 -12.88
CA LEU A 302 6.82 4.90 -13.13
C LEU A 302 7.02 6.40 -12.87
N HIS A 303 8.23 6.85 -12.57
CA HIS A 303 8.53 8.26 -12.24
C HIS A 303 7.50 8.85 -11.25
N LEU A 304 7.13 8.09 -10.20
CA LEU A 304 6.15 8.50 -9.18
C LEU A 304 6.70 9.53 -8.19
N ASP A 305 7.93 9.98 -8.36
CA ASP A 305 8.63 10.94 -7.52
C ASP A 305 8.24 12.39 -7.79
N THR A 306 7.74 12.69 -9.02
CA THR A 306 7.40 14.06 -9.41
C THR A 306 6.05 14.11 -10.14
N LEU A 307 5.15 14.97 -9.64
CA LEU A 307 3.85 15.19 -10.24
C LEU A 307 3.93 16.22 -11.38
N PRO A 308 3.19 16.02 -12.48
CA PRO A 308 3.15 16.97 -13.58
C PRO A 308 2.29 18.23 -13.27
N SER A 309 1.48 18.20 -12.22
CA SER A 309 0.55 19.27 -11.87
C SER A 309 0.56 19.59 -10.38
N ARG A 310 0.37 20.87 -10.05
CA ARG A 310 0.14 21.34 -8.67
C ARG A 310 -1.31 21.23 -8.23
N GLN A 311 -2.25 21.06 -9.16
CA GLN A 311 -3.67 21.00 -8.84
C GLN A 311 -4.07 19.63 -8.31
N GLY A 312 -4.61 19.61 -7.08
CA GLY A 312 -4.91 18.43 -6.31
C GLY A 312 -5.67 17.32 -7.06
N PRO A 313 -6.87 17.57 -7.59
CA PRO A 313 -7.65 16.52 -8.26
C PRO A 313 -6.97 15.95 -9.50
N THR A 314 -6.39 16.80 -10.36
CA THR A 314 -5.67 16.34 -11.57
C THR A 314 -4.40 15.56 -11.22
N ALA A 315 -3.68 15.98 -10.18
CA ALA A 315 -2.51 15.25 -9.68
C ALA A 315 -2.90 13.87 -9.15
N LYS A 316 -4.01 13.77 -8.42
CA LYS A 316 -4.53 12.48 -7.96
C LYS A 316 -4.96 11.58 -9.12
N SER A 317 -5.68 12.11 -10.10
CA SER A 317 -6.08 11.34 -11.28
C SER A 317 -4.88 10.80 -12.05
N TRP A 318 -3.83 11.61 -12.21
CA TRP A 318 -2.57 11.16 -12.81
C TRP A 318 -1.91 10.03 -11.99
N MET A 319 -1.83 10.18 -10.67
CA MET A 319 -1.29 9.13 -9.80
C MET A 319 -2.10 7.84 -9.85
N LEU A 320 -3.43 7.95 -9.82
CA LEU A 320 -4.34 6.80 -9.91
C LEU A 320 -4.21 6.09 -11.25
N ALA A 321 -4.15 6.82 -12.36
CA ALA A 321 -3.92 6.25 -13.68
C ALA A 321 -2.55 5.56 -13.78
N ARG A 322 -1.52 6.11 -13.14
CA ARG A 322 -0.18 5.51 -13.11
C ARG A 322 -0.12 4.23 -12.27
N LEU A 323 -0.80 4.22 -11.13
CA LEU A 323 -0.95 3.03 -10.29
C LEU A 323 -1.81 1.96 -10.98
N LEU A 324 -2.85 2.38 -11.72
CA LEU A 324 -3.64 1.50 -12.56
C LEU A 324 -2.80 0.88 -13.66
N ALA A 325 -1.99 1.68 -14.36
CA ALA A 325 -1.06 1.18 -15.37
C ALA A 325 -0.07 0.15 -14.78
N ALA A 326 0.43 0.39 -13.57
CA ALA A 326 1.30 -0.57 -12.88
C ALA A 326 0.58 -1.88 -12.55
N ALA A 327 -0.67 -1.79 -12.06
CA ALA A 327 -1.48 -2.97 -11.77
C ALA A 327 -1.78 -3.79 -13.03
N LEU A 328 -2.13 -3.13 -14.13
CA LEU A 328 -2.36 -3.77 -15.44
C LEU A 328 -1.06 -4.38 -15.99
N ALA A 329 0.08 -3.70 -15.85
CA ALA A 329 1.37 -4.22 -16.30
C ALA A 329 1.81 -5.48 -15.52
N GLN A 330 1.41 -5.62 -14.25
CA GLN A 330 1.66 -6.84 -13.48
C GLN A 330 0.96 -8.06 -14.08
N GLU A 331 -0.26 -7.89 -14.59
CA GLU A 331 -0.97 -8.97 -15.31
C GLU A 331 -0.28 -9.36 -16.63
N LEU A 332 0.28 -8.37 -17.33
CA LEU A 332 1.03 -8.61 -18.57
C LEU A 332 2.35 -9.38 -18.33
N VAL A 333 2.94 -9.23 -17.15
CA VAL A 333 4.25 -9.83 -16.80
C VAL A 333 4.10 -11.16 -16.06
N GLN A 334 2.88 -11.56 -15.65
CA GLN A 334 2.60 -12.85 -15.02
C GLN A 334 2.22 -13.96 -16.03
N PRO A 335 3.15 -14.47 -16.85
CA PRO A 335 2.97 -15.75 -17.49
C PRO A 335 3.60 -16.81 -16.61
N SER A 336 2.78 -17.69 -16.06
CA SER A 336 3.17 -19.01 -15.58
C SER A 336 4.17 -19.09 -14.41
N GLY A 337 3.67 -18.92 -13.20
CA GLY A 337 4.36 -19.35 -11.98
C GLY A 337 4.76 -18.19 -11.06
N PRO A 338 5.04 -18.45 -9.77
CA PRO A 338 5.43 -17.44 -8.82
C PRO A 338 6.84 -16.95 -9.15
N LEU A 339 6.95 -16.05 -10.11
CA LEU A 339 8.13 -15.22 -10.25
C LEU A 339 8.12 -14.25 -9.07
N SER A 340 8.82 -14.64 -8.01
CA SER A 340 9.38 -13.63 -7.14
C SER A 340 10.01 -12.59 -8.07
N PRO A 341 9.71 -11.29 -7.93
CA PRO A 341 10.34 -10.24 -8.73
C PRO A 341 11.87 -10.27 -8.69
N TRP A 342 12.44 -11.20 -7.96
CA TRP A 342 13.85 -11.41 -7.62
C TRP A 342 14.43 -12.71 -8.14
N GLY A 343 13.70 -13.57 -8.87
CA GLY A 343 14.21 -14.86 -9.31
C GLY A 343 14.55 -15.85 -8.18
N TYR A 344 14.15 -15.54 -6.95
CA TYR A 344 14.30 -16.47 -5.84
C TYR A 344 13.00 -17.26 -5.66
N GLU A 345 13.03 -18.56 -5.94
CA GLU A 345 12.05 -19.48 -5.41
C GLU A 345 11.96 -19.26 -3.89
N LEU A 346 10.79 -18.98 -3.39
CA LEU A 346 10.49 -19.16 -1.97
C LEU A 346 10.54 -20.68 -1.72
N ARG A 347 11.74 -21.23 -1.60
CA ARG A 347 11.90 -22.62 -1.17
C ARG A 347 11.25 -22.73 0.20
N GLU A 348 10.13 -23.41 0.25
CA GLU A 348 9.68 -24.05 1.47
C GLU A 348 10.82 -24.97 1.92
N LYS A 349 11.66 -24.47 2.82
CA LYS A 349 12.48 -25.39 3.60
C LYS A 349 11.48 -26.22 4.40
N LYS A 350 11.28 -27.47 3.96
CA LYS A 350 10.67 -28.50 4.78
C LYS A 350 11.41 -28.46 6.12
N LEU A 351 10.74 -27.96 7.15
CA LEU A 351 11.12 -28.20 8.52
C LEU A 351 10.92 -29.71 8.73
N HIS A 352 11.95 -30.47 8.44
CA HIS A 352 12.01 -31.86 8.90
C HIS A 352 12.13 -31.84 10.41
N ALA A 353 11.28 -32.68 11.02
CA ALA A 353 11.02 -33.04 12.40
C ALA A 353 12.14 -32.83 13.41
#